data_22f27d59994800bbc9818c940f5d1081
#
_entry.id   22f27d59994800bbc9818c940f5d1081
#
_cell.length_a   1.000
_cell.length_b   1.000
_cell.length_c   1.000
_cell.angle_alpha   90.00
_cell.angle_beta   90.00
_cell.angle_gamma   90.00
#
_symmetry.space_group_name_H-M   'P 1'
#
loop_
_entity.id
_entity.type
_entity.pdbx_description
1 polymer ?
#
loop_
_entity_poly.entity_id
_entity_poly.type
_entity_poly.pdbx_seq_one_letter_code
_entity_poly.pdbx_strand_id
1 'polypeptide(L)'
;MVVSPGDLHGEVTAPGSKSFTQRAVLISAFSSTPLVLGNVAFCDDDMVSIEIAKKCGLNVSTSKNSLRVQGEFRHPDSIFAGESGTSYRLVVGLLAGKRSIVDIELSRQLAGRPIRPLLAALSERGLTYRMDDLTLHLDGSGITSGKIRIDGSESSQFVSASVLFQSMIGGEGIVMISNRIVSGGYVNLTANILSRFGPAVRETENGFRVTGEFNHAPLSLSADGDYSATGFLFSAGLLCSPDGIVVHGLQPNSDQPDSAVLQMIPCSSDAAKEDSYAVSKRQLEQITVDAASNPDLAPPLAVLGMFSEAGCRIMNPGRLRGKESDRYADIKRLARAFGSRIQDSGDLLFIRKGDSGRYPELLAFTEHRMIMAGIIAGIASGKPVKHSNVEKIAKSYPSFLSDLKRLGAGVEFL
;
A
#
# COMPACT_ATOMS: atom_id res chain seq x y z
N MET A 1 -24.76 -2.73 -0.73
CA MET A 1 -24.49 -3.38 0.56
C MET A 1 -24.92 -2.45 1.68
N VAL A 2 -25.48 -3.00 2.76
CA VAL A 2 -25.78 -2.26 4.01
C VAL A 2 -24.84 -2.78 5.10
N VAL A 3 -24.25 -1.87 5.86
CA VAL A 3 -23.51 -2.21 7.08
C VAL A 3 -24.28 -1.65 8.26
N SER A 4 -24.59 -2.52 9.20
CA SER A 4 -25.32 -2.21 10.43
C SER A 4 -24.37 -2.20 11.62
N PRO A 5 -24.65 -1.39 12.65
CA PRO A 5 -23.86 -1.37 13.89
C PRO A 5 -23.91 -2.73 14.59
N GLY A 6 -22.86 -3.01 15.34
CA GLY A 6 -22.72 -4.18 16.21
C GLY A 6 -21.55 -3.95 17.16
N ASP A 7 -21.64 -4.55 18.35
CA ASP A 7 -20.48 -4.59 19.24
C ASP A 7 -19.47 -5.62 18.71
N LEU A 8 -18.33 -5.10 18.27
CA LEU A 8 -17.27 -5.94 17.71
C LEU A 8 -16.56 -6.70 18.85
N HIS A 9 -16.21 -7.95 18.61
CA HIS A 9 -15.49 -8.81 19.57
C HIS A 9 -14.73 -9.95 18.86
N GLY A 10 -13.82 -10.59 19.57
CA GLY A 10 -13.11 -11.78 19.08
C GLY A 10 -11.78 -11.46 18.40
N GLU A 11 -11.36 -12.36 17.51
CA GLU A 11 -10.02 -12.36 16.96
C GLU A 11 -10.04 -12.40 15.43
N VAL A 12 -9.03 -11.76 14.81
CA VAL A 12 -8.84 -11.73 13.35
C VAL A 12 -7.36 -11.77 13.02
N THR A 13 -7.00 -12.40 11.91
CA THR A 13 -5.63 -12.36 11.39
C THR A 13 -5.53 -11.27 10.32
N ALA A 14 -4.54 -10.40 10.43
CA ALA A 14 -4.25 -9.39 9.42
C ALA A 14 -3.97 -10.05 8.06
N PRO A 15 -4.47 -9.51 6.94
CA PRO A 15 -4.10 -9.99 5.61
C PRO A 15 -2.59 -9.80 5.40
N GLY A 16 -1.97 -10.65 4.58
CA GLY A 16 -0.57 -10.47 4.23
C GLY A 16 -0.31 -9.14 3.50
N SER A 17 0.86 -8.53 3.77
CA SER A 17 1.21 -7.22 3.24
C SER A 17 1.29 -7.21 1.72
N LYS A 18 0.38 -6.47 1.10
CA LYS A 18 0.37 -6.21 -0.33
C LYS A 18 1.70 -5.59 -0.80
N SER A 19 2.21 -4.61 -0.07
CA SER A 19 3.45 -3.91 -0.41
C SER A 19 4.67 -4.82 -0.38
N PHE A 20 4.68 -5.82 0.50
CA PHE A 20 5.71 -6.86 0.56
C PHE A 20 5.55 -7.83 -0.62
N THR A 21 4.36 -8.39 -0.80
CA THR A 21 4.04 -9.40 -1.83
C THR A 21 4.41 -8.92 -3.22
N GLN A 22 3.96 -7.73 -3.63
CA GLN A 22 4.26 -7.18 -4.94
C GLN A 22 5.78 -7.09 -5.21
N ARG A 23 6.56 -6.61 -4.23
CA ARG A 23 8.02 -6.50 -4.34
C ARG A 23 8.68 -7.87 -4.45
N ALA A 24 8.35 -8.79 -3.56
CA ALA A 24 8.95 -10.11 -3.54
C ALA A 24 8.69 -10.89 -4.84
N VAL A 25 7.44 -10.86 -5.35
CA VAL A 25 7.06 -11.52 -6.60
C VAL A 25 7.79 -10.90 -7.79
N LEU A 26 7.82 -9.58 -7.92
CA LEU A 26 8.48 -8.92 -9.04
C LEU A 26 10.00 -9.11 -9.00
N ILE A 27 10.64 -8.96 -7.82
CA ILE A 27 12.10 -9.19 -7.71
C ILE A 27 12.44 -10.64 -8.05
N SER A 28 11.68 -11.62 -7.54
CA SER A 28 11.86 -13.04 -7.89
C SER A 28 11.75 -13.28 -9.39
N ALA A 29 10.73 -12.71 -10.03
CA ALA A 29 10.50 -12.88 -11.47
C ALA A 29 11.66 -12.33 -12.31
N PHE A 30 12.10 -11.10 -12.01
CA PHE A 30 13.13 -10.43 -12.80
C PHE A 30 14.56 -10.91 -12.48
N SER A 31 14.81 -11.43 -11.29
CA SER A 31 16.10 -12.05 -10.93
C SER A 31 16.18 -13.53 -11.30
N SER A 32 15.07 -14.16 -11.67
CA SER A 32 14.97 -15.62 -11.85
C SER A 32 15.34 -16.41 -10.58
N THR A 33 15.17 -15.78 -9.39
CA THR A 33 15.39 -16.47 -8.11
C THR A 33 14.12 -17.20 -7.70
N PRO A 34 14.13 -18.52 -7.53
CA PRO A 34 12.94 -19.26 -7.10
C PRO A 34 12.45 -18.77 -5.72
N LEU A 35 11.14 -18.54 -5.59
CA LEU A 35 10.54 -18.01 -4.36
C LEU A 35 9.38 -18.88 -3.91
N VAL A 36 9.32 -19.19 -2.62
CA VAL A 36 8.11 -19.60 -1.91
C VAL A 36 7.72 -18.45 -1.00
N LEU A 37 6.54 -17.89 -1.19
CA LEU A 37 6.03 -16.77 -0.38
C LEU A 37 4.78 -17.20 0.36
N GLY A 38 4.83 -17.17 1.67
CA GLY A 38 3.71 -17.41 2.59
C GLY A 38 2.97 -16.12 2.95
N ASN A 39 1.79 -16.29 3.53
CA ASN A 39 0.89 -15.23 4.00
C ASN A 39 0.55 -14.21 2.90
N VAL A 40 0.15 -14.68 1.74
CA VAL A 40 -0.28 -13.85 0.61
C VAL A 40 -1.78 -13.58 0.69
N ALA A 41 -2.18 -12.32 0.60
CA ALA A 41 -3.59 -11.92 0.65
C ALA A 41 -4.35 -12.18 -0.65
N PHE A 42 -3.65 -12.33 -1.78
CA PHE A 42 -4.22 -12.45 -3.12
C PHE A 42 -5.21 -11.32 -3.47
N CYS A 43 -4.89 -10.12 -3.04
CA CYS A 43 -5.65 -8.93 -3.43
C CYS A 43 -5.42 -8.61 -4.93
N ASP A 44 -6.25 -7.75 -5.52
CA ASP A 44 -6.14 -7.43 -6.96
C ASP A 44 -4.76 -6.92 -7.34
N ASP A 45 -4.14 -6.11 -6.48
CA ASP A 45 -2.78 -5.59 -6.71
C ASP A 45 -1.70 -6.70 -6.64
N ASP A 46 -1.88 -7.74 -5.81
CA ASP A 46 -1.00 -8.93 -5.80
C ASP A 46 -1.15 -9.71 -7.09
N MET A 47 -2.40 -9.89 -7.55
CA MET A 47 -2.71 -10.60 -8.79
C MET A 47 -2.06 -9.93 -10.01
N VAL A 48 -2.02 -8.60 -10.05
CA VAL A 48 -1.29 -7.86 -11.10
C VAL A 48 0.19 -8.25 -11.13
N SER A 49 0.86 -8.31 -9.97
CA SER A 49 2.28 -8.70 -9.91
C SER A 49 2.50 -10.16 -10.32
N ILE A 50 1.58 -11.05 -9.95
CA ILE A 50 1.59 -12.47 -10.34
C ILE A 50 1.43 -12.62 -11.87
N GLU A 51 0.49 -11.91 -12.46
CA GLU A 51 0.28 -11.98 -13.92
C GLU A 51 1.46 -11.37 -14.70
N ILE A 52 2.08 -10.28 -14.20
CA ILE A 52 3.33 -9.76 -14.76
C ILE A 52 4.44 -10.82 -14.70
N ALA A 53 4.62 -11.51 -13.56
CA ALA A 53 5.61 -12.57 -13.44
C ALA A 53 5.37 -13.69 -14.46
N LYS A 54 4.12 -14.13 -14.65
CA LYS A 54 3.76 -15.14 -15.66
C LYS A 54 4.06 -14.67 -17.09
N LYS A 55 3.73 -13.42 -17.42
CA LYS A 55 4.04 -12.80 -18.72
C LYS A 55 5.55 -12.73 -18.97
N CYS A 56 6.35 -12.55 -17.91
CA CYS A 56 7.80 -12.61 -17.97
C CYS A 56 8.37 -14.06 -18.01
N GLY A 57 7.55 -15.07 -18.27
CA GLY A 57 7.98 -16.46 -18.49
C GLY A 57 8.07 -17.31 -17.22
N LEU A 58 7.71 -16.78 -16.04
CA LEU A 58 7.77 -17.53 -14.80
C LEU A 58 6.53 -18.40 -14.60
N ASN A 59 6.74 -19.57 -14.03
CA ASN A 59 5.66 -20.43 -13.55
C ASN A 59 5.28 -20.02 -12.13
N VAL A 60 4.03 -19.56 -11.95
CA VAL A 60 3.50 -19.16 -10.64
C VAL A 60 2.36 -20.10 -10.27
N SER A 61 2.55 -20.86 -9.22
CA SER A 61 1.51 -21.70 -8.61
C SER A 61 1.08 -21.12 -7.28
N THR A 62 -0.22 -21.17 -6.99
CA THR A 62 -0.84 -20.60 -5.80
C THR A 62 -1.49 -21.68 -4.93
N SER A 63 -1.51 -21.47 -3.64
CA SER A 63 -2.23 -22.24 -2.64
C SER A 63 -3.10 -21.30 -1.81
N LYS A 64 -3.76 -21.77 -0.76
CA LYS A 64 -4.73 -20.98 0.03
C LYS A 64 -4.20 -19.60 0.47
N ASN A 65 -2.97 -19.53 0.96
CA ASN A 65 -2.33 -18.30 1.45
C ASN A 65 -0.85 -18.22 1.09
N SER A 66 -0.41 -18.95 0.06
CA SER A 66 0.99 -18.95 -0.36
C SER A 66 1.09 -19.08 -1.87
N LEU A 67 2.23 -18.67 -2.41
CA LEU A 67 2.57 -18.84 -3.82
C LEU A 67 4.01 -19.35 -3.98
N ARG A 68 4.27 -19.93 -5.14
CA ARG A 68 5.62 -20.32 -5.57
C ARG A 68 5.88 -19.70 -6.93
N VAL A 69 7.02 -19.03 -7.08
CA VAL A 69 7.52 -18.49 -8.36
C VAL A 69 8.77 -19.26 -8.73
N GLN A 70 8.85 -19.74 -9.97
CA GLN A 70 10.03 -20.45 -10.48
C GLN A 70 10.12 -20.34 -12.01
N GLY A 71 11.32 -20.45 -12.54
CA GLY A 71 11.61 -20.36 -13.98
C GLY A 71 12.61 -19.26 -14.28
N GLU A 72 12.76 -18.94 -15.56
CA GLU A 72 13.70 -17.94 -16.03
C GLU A 72 12.97 -16.76 -16.65
N PHE A 73 13.49 -15.57 -16.41
CA PHE A 73 12.97 -14.34 -17.00
C PHE A 73 13.05 -14.41 -18.54
N ARG A 74 11.94 -14.04 -19.16
CA ARG A 74 11.83 -13.81 -20.61
C ARG A 74 11.24 -12.43 -20.83
N HIS A 75 11.75 -11.73 -21.84
CA HIS A 75 11.19 -10.42 -22.20
C HIS A 75 9.76 -10.58 -22.70
N PRO A 76 8.78 -9.95 -22.04
CA PRO A 76 7.40 -9.98 -22.54
C PRO A 76 7.23 -8.97 -23.68
N ASP A 77 6.35 -9.27 -24.64
CA ASP A 77 5.93 -8.30 -25.66
C ASP A 77 4.99 -7.24 -25.05
N SER A 78 4.11 -7.67 -24.16
CA SER A 78 3.20 -6.79 -23.43
C SER A 78 2.88 -7.28 -22.03
N ILE A 79 2.57 -6.33 -21.15
CA ILE A 79 2.05 -6.59 -19.79
C ILE A 79 0.89 -5.64 -19.48
N PHE A 80 -0.02 -6.07 -18.59
CA PHE A 80 -1.09 -5.25 -18.07
C PHE A 80 -0.82 -4.89 -16.61
N ALA A 81 -0.67 -3.59 -16.32
CA ALA A 81 -0.40 -3.09 -14.97
C ALA A 81 -1.68 -2.84 -14.14
N GLY A 82 -2.86 -3.07 -14.72
CA GLY A 82 -4.15 -2.91 -14.05
C GLY A 82 -4.34 -1.52 -13.46
N GLU A 83 -4.70 -1.50 -12.17
CA GLU A 83 -4.78 -0.30 -11.35
C GLU A 83 -3.64 -0.20 -10.32
N SER A 84 -2.67 -1.12 -10.35
CA SER A 84 -1.59 -1.19 -9.37
C SER A 84 -0.48 -0.17 -9.64
N GLY A 85 -0.54 0.96 -8.95
CA GLY A 85 0.49 1.99 -9.07
C GLY A 85 1.87 1.54 -8.62
N THR A 86 1.96 0.63 -7.65
CA THR A 86 3.23 0.06 -7.18
C THR A 86 3.82 -0.86 -8.24
N SER A 87 3.07 -1.87 -8.69
CA SER A 87 3.55 -2.81 -9.72
C SER A 87 3.98 -2.07 -11.00
N TYR A 88 3.17 -1.09 -11.45
CA TYR A 88 3.48 -0.28 -12.63
C TYR A 88 4.85 0.38 -12.53
N ARG A 89 5.10 1.12 -11.44
CA ARG A 89 6.34 1.88 -11.30
C ARG A 89 7.55 0.98 -11.09
N LEU A 90 7.42 -0.06 -10.26
CA LEU A 90 8.51 -1.00 -10.02
C LEU A 90 8.88 -1.75 -11.29
N VAL A 91 7.88 -2.21 -12.07
CA VAL A 91 8.13 -2.97 -13.30
C VAL A 91 8.77 -2.10 -14.39
N VAL A 92 8.44 -0.81 -14.47
CA VAL A 92 9.13 0.13 -15.39
C VAL A 92 10.64 0.16 -15.09
N GLY A 93 11.03 0.26 -13.81
CA GLY A 93 12.43 0.20 -13.42
C GLY A 93 13.10 -1.15 -13.75
N LEU A 94 12.41 -2.25 -13.45
CA LEU A 94 12.90 -3.60 -13.69
C LEU A 94 13.06 -3.90 -15.18
N LEU A 95 12.06 -3.58 -16.02
CA LEU A 95 12.09 -3.76 -17.48
C LEU A 95 13.20 -2.90 -18.13
N ALA A 96 13.34 -1.65 -17.70
CA ALA A 96 14.43 -0.79 -18.15
C ALA A 96 15.79 -1.40 -17.80
N GLY A 97 15.99 -1.89 -16.56
CA GLY A 97 17.20 -2.55 -16.13
C GLY A 97 17.52 -3.84 -16.91
N LYS A 98 16.49 -4.56 -17.35
CA LYS A 98 16.60 -5.72 -18.25
C LYS A 98 16.74 -5.35 -19.73
N ARG A 99 16.73 -4.06 -20.08
CA ARG A 99 16.81 -3.56 -21.46
C ARG A 99 15.69 -4.11 -22.36
N SER A 100 14.49 -4.26 -21.80
CA SER A 100 13.33 -4.80 -22.51
C SER A 100 12.72 -3.78 -23.48
N ILE A 101 12.17 -4.29 -24.58
CA ILE A 101 11.25 -3.57 -25.45
C ILE A 101 9.87 -4.16 -25.16
N VAL A 102 8.91 -3.35 -24.69
CA VAL A 102 7.64 -3.87 -24.15
C VAL A 102 6.54 -2.82 -24.15
N ASP A 103 5.32 -3.24 -24.36
CA ASP A 103 4.11 -2.45 -24.21
C ASP A 103 3.51 -2.66 -22.82
N ILE A 104 3.30 -1.58 -22.07
CA ILE A 104 2.68 -1.62 -20.76
C ILE A 104 1.27 -1.01 -20.85
N GLU A 105 0.27 -1.88 -20.80
CA GLU A 105 -1.13 -1.50 -20.82
C GLU A 105 -1.61 -1.07 -19.43
N LEU A 106 -2.37 0.01 -19.36
CA LEU A 106 -2.82 0.67 -18.14
C LEU A 106 -4.35 0.76 -18.10
N SER A 107 -4.93 0.68 -16.90
CA SER A 107 -6.30 1.16 -16.71
C SER A 107 -6.36 2.68 -16.88
N ARG A 108 -7.53 3.22 -17.24
CA ARG A 108 -7.76 4.67 -17.37
C ARG A 108 -7.39 5.43 -16.08
N GLN A 109 -7.66 4.85 -14.92
CA GLN A 109 -7.31 5.43 -13.62
C GLN A 109 -5.79 5.49 -13.42
N LEU A 110 -5.06 4.44 -13.81
CA LEU A 110 -3.61 4.37 -13.64
C LEU A 110 -2.87 5.27 -14.62
N ALA A 111 -3.35 5.40 -15.86
CA ALA A 111 -2.78 6.27 -16.90
C ALA A 111 -2.77 7.75 -16.46
N GLY A 112 -3.74 8.18 -15.65
CA GLY A 112 -3.79 9.53 -15.07
C GLY A 112 -2.82 9.78 -13.92
N ARG A 113 -2.11 8.76 -13.42
CA ARG A 113 -1.19 8.90 -12.28
C ARG A 113 0.23 9.25 -12.72
N PRO A 114 0.97 10.06 -11.93
CA PRO A 114 2.32 10.48 -12.28
C PRO A 114 3.28 9.31 -12.50
N ILE A 115 4.07 9.38 -13.60
CA ILE A 115 5.17 8.47 -13.94
C ILE A 115 6.33 9.22 -14.59
N ARG A 116 6.07 10.42 -15.13
CA ARG A 116 7.05 11.19 -15.91
C ARG A 116 8.40 11.40 -15.22
N PRO A 117 8.49 11.69 -13.90
CA PRO A 117 9.79 11.85 -13.25
C PRO A 117 10.66 10.60 -13.35
N LEU A 118 10.07 9.39 -13.21
CA LEU A 118 10.80 8.14 -13.37
C LEU A 118 11.26 7.93 -14.82
N LEU A 119 10.37 8.16 -15.79
CA LEU A 119 10.70 8.02 -17.21
C LEU A 119 11.81 9.00 -17.63
N ALA A 120 11.75 10.25 -17.18
CA ALA A 120 12.79 11.25 -17.45
C ALA A 120 14.16 10.82 -16.90
N ALA A 121 14.21 10.35 -15.64
CA ALA A 121 15.43 9.87 -15.03
C ALA A 121 16.03 8.65 -15.75
N LEU A 122 15.18 7.72 -16.21
CA LEU A 122 15.62 6.56 -17.00
C LEU A 122 16.05 6.97 -18.42
N SER A 123 15.43 8.02 -19.02
CA SER A 123 15.81 8.50 -20.34
C SER A 123 17.22 9.12 -20.36
N GLU A 124 17.68 9.70 -19.24
CA GLU A 124 19.06 10.11 -19.08
C GLU A 124 20.04 8.92 -19.16
N ARG A 125 19.54 7.70 -18.99
CA ARG A 125 20.31 6.44 -19.11
C ARG A 125 20.10 5.72 -20.43
N GLY A 126 19.35 6.30 -21.38
CA GLY A 126 19.13 5.75 -22.71
C GLY A 126 17.77 5.06 -22.92
N LEU A 127 16.86 5.14 -21.95
CA LEU A 127 15.48 4.70 -22.17
C LEU A 127 14.81 5.60 -23.20
N THR A 128 14.15 5.01 -24.20
CA THR A 128 13.17 5.71 -25.02
C THR A 128 11.76 5.24 -24.72
N TYR A 129 10.79 6.11 -24.82
CA TYR A 129 9.40 5.77 -24.54
C TYR A 129 8.42 6.63 -25.34
N ARG A 130 7.22 6.10 -25.54
CA ARG A 130 6.06 6.81 -26.08
C ARG A 130 4.83 6.42 -25.26
N MET A 131 3.96 7.38 -24.96
CA MET A 131 2.69 7.16 -24.28
C MET A 131 1.56 7.40 -25.27
N ASP A 132 0.79 6.38 -25.57
CA ASP A 132 -0.39 6.44 -26.43
C ASP A 132 -1.61 6.00 -25.61
N ASP A 133 -2.59 6.90 -25.43
CA ASP A 133 -3.82 6.67 -24.65
C ASP A 133 -3.55 5.90 -23.34
N LEU A 134 -3.75 4.59 -23.33
CA LEU A 134 -3.60 3.73 -22.16
C LEU A 134 -2.37 2.81 -22.26
N THR A 135 -1.44 3.05 -23.18
CA THR A 135 -0.26 2.20 -23.36
C THR A 135 1.03 3.00 -23.26
N LEU A 136 1.94 2.57 -22.40
CA LEU A 136 3.32 3.03 -22.36
C LEU A 136 4.18 2.07 -23.19
N HIS A 137 4.62 2.51 -24.37
CA HIS A 137 5.63 1.82 -25.19
C HIS A 137 7.00 2.14 -24.61
N LEU A 138 7.73 1.13 -24.14
CA LEU A 138 9.01 1.27 -23.49
C LEU A 138 10.08 0.55 -24.31
N ASP A 139 11.16 1.23 -24.66
CA ASP A 139 12.34 0.65 -25.30
C ASP A 139 13.58 0.91 -24.45
N GLY A 140 14.03 -0.14 -23.77
CA GLY A 140 15.23 -0.13 -22.93
C GLY A 140 16.49 -0.60 -23.62
N SER A 141 16.48 -0.87 -24.94
CA SER A 141 17.65 -1.41 -25.69
C SER A 141 18.88 -0.50 -25.61
N GLY A 142 18.66 0.83 -25.54
CA GLY A 142 19.71 1.85 -25.42
C GLY A 142 20.22 2.09 -24.01
N ILE A 143 19.71 1.37 -22.99
CA ILE A 143 20.09 1.61 -21.58
C ILE A 143 21.57 1.35 -21.33
N THR A 144 22.18 2.31 -20.65
CA THR A 144 23.59 2.26 -20.20
C THR A 144 23.66 2.26 -18.68
N SER A 145 24.74 1.66 -18.13
CA SER A 145 25.06 1.75 -16.72
C SER A 145 25.40 3.20 -16.32
N GLY A 146 25.35 3.49 -15.02
CA GLY A 146 25.73 4.78 -14.47
C GLY A 146 24.76 5.29 -13.40
N LYS A 147 25.05 6.45 -12.85
CA LYS A 147 24.25 7.08 -11.81
C LYS A 147 22.89 7.50 -12.35
N ILE A 148 21.83 7.26 -11.59
CA ILE A 148 20.50 7.79 -11.87
C ILE A 148 20.15 8.89 -10.84
N ARG A 149 19.61 9.99 -11.30
CA ARG A 149 19.12 11.07 -10.42
C ARG A 149 17.61 11.10 -10.45
N ILE A 150 16.99 11.07 -9.28
CA ILE A 150 15.53 11.01 -9.14
C ILE A 150 15.02 11.99 -8.09
N ASP A 151 13.90 12.63 -8.36
CA ASP A 151 13.19 13.44 -7.37
C ASP A 151 12.34 12.54 -6.48
N GLY A 152 12.66 12.55 -5.16
CA GLY A 152 11.93 11.79 -4.15
C GLY A 152 10.68 12.48 -3.60
N SER A 153 10.45 13.75 -3.96
CA SER A 153 9.40 14.57 -3.34
C SER A 153 7.98 14.25 -3.82
N GLU A 154 7.84 13.59 -4.98
CA GLU A 154 6.54 13.22 -5.52
C GLU A 154 6.11 11.81 -5.13
N SER A 155 7.02 10.83 -5.19
CA SER A 155 6.71 9.45 -4.86
C SER A 155 7.94 8.62 -4.51
N SER A 156 7.92 7.94 -3.35
CA SER A 156 8.93 6.92 -3.00
C SER A 156 9.00 5.75 -3.98
N GLN A 157 7.92 5.50 -4.73
CA GLN A 157 7.89 4.43 -5.74
C GLN A 157 8.86 4.70 -6.89
N PHE A 158 9.13 5.96 -7.23
CA PHE A 158 10.14 6.31 -8.24
C PHE A 158 11.54 5.98 -7.74
N VAL A 159 11.83 6.26 -6.48
CA VAL A 159 13.10 5.91 -5.84
C VAL A 159 13.26 4.39 -5.76
N SER A 160 12.23 3.68 -5.30
CA SER A 160 12.21 2.21 -5.27
C SER A 160 12.44 1.59 -6.66
N ALA A 161 11.78 2.13 -7.69
CA ALA A 161 11.97 1.67 -9.08
C ALA A 161 13.40 1.94 -9.57
N SER A 162 14.01 3.06 -9.18
CA SER A 162 15.40 3.39 -9.52
C SER A 162 16.41 2.46 -8.82
N VAL A 163 16.14 2.07 -7.56
CA VAL A 163 16.93 1.06 -6.83
C VAL A 163 16.84 -0.30 -7.54
N LEU A 164 15.65 -0.73 -7.91
CA LEU A 164 15.45 -1.98 -8.65
C LEU A 164 16.07 -1.93 -10.05
N PHE A 165 15.98 -0.81 -10.76
CA PHE A 165 16.67 -0.58 -12.03
C PHE A 165 18.18 -0.84 -11.87
N GLN A 166 18.81 -0.21 -10.88
CA GLN A 166 20.26 -0.37 -10.65
C GLN A 166 20.64 -1.81 -10.29
N SER A 167 19.79 -2.52 -9.55
CA SER A 167 20.05 -3.94 -9.23
C SER A 167 20.05 -4.85 -10.46
N MET A 168 19.23 -4.52 -11.49
CA MET A 168 19.14 -5.30 -12.72
C MET A 168 20.29 -5.02 -13.70
N ILE A 169 20.83 -3.79 -13.70
CA ILE A 169 22.02 -3.44 -14.51
C ILE A 169 23.26 -4.18 -14.04
N GLY A 170 23.36 -4.48 -12.74
CA GLY A 170 24.51 -5.15 -12.14
C GLY A 170 25.69 -4.20 -11.87
N GLY A 171 26.70 -4.70 -11.14
CA GLY A 171 27.84 -3.92 -10.71
C GLY A 171 27.50 -2.96 -9.56
N GLU A 172 28.15 -1.79 -9.56
CA GLU A 172 27.88 -0.73 -8.59
C GLU A 172 26.91 0.30 -9.15
N GLY A 173 25.68 0.32 -8.60
CA GLY A 173 24.63 1.28 -8.95
C GLY A 173 24.53 2.42 -7.95
N ILE A 174 24.28 3.64 -8.43
CA ILE A 174 24.09 4.83 -7.60
C ILE A 174 22.75 5.48 -7.95
N VAL A 175 21.89 5.63 -6.95
CA VAL A 175 20.65 6.41 -7.02
C VAL A 175 20.85 7.69 -6.22
N MET A 176 20.87 8.84 -6.89
CA MET A 176 20.98 10.16 -6.28
C MET A 176 19.59 10.78 -6.10
N ILE A 177 19.31 11.29 -4.92
CA ILE A 177 18.05 11.95 -4.60
C ILE A 177 18.21 13.46 -4.69
N SER A 178 17.36 14.09 -5.51
CA SER A 178 17.40 15.55 -5.69
C SER A 178 16.68 16.33 -4.59
N ASN A 179 15.64 15.73 -3.98
CA ASN A 179 14.81 16.36 -2.96
C ASN A 179 14.45 15.36 -1.87
N ARG A 180 13.82 15.83 -0.77
CA ARG A 180 13.36 14.97 0.32
C ARG A 180 12.46 13.84 -0.21
N ILE A 181 12.71 12.62 0.25
CA ILE A 181 11.87 11.46 -0.07
C ILE A 181 10.61 11.51 0.80
N VAL A 182 9.44 11.47 0.14
CA VAL A 182 8.15 11.25 0.81
C VAL A 182 7.91 9.75 0.97
N SER A 183 7.29 9.33 2.07
CA SER A 183 7.03 7.91 2.37
C SER A 183 8.31 7.05 2.22
N GLY A 184 9.45 7.57 2.70
CA GLY A 184 10.78 6.96 2.54
C GLY A 184 10.87 5.53 3.08
N GLY A 185 10.09 5.18 4.11
CA GLY A 185 10.04 3.82 4.65
C GLY A 185 9.71 2.75 3.60
N TYR A 186 8.96 3.09 2.52
CA TYR A 186 8.72 2.14 1.42
C TYR A 186 9.95 1.92 0.52
N VAL A 187 10.91 2.83 0.51
CA VAL A 187 12.21 2.60 -0.15
C VAL A 187 13.02 1.61 0.68
N ASN A 188 13.02 1.78 2.00
CA ASN A 188 13.69 0.86 2.93
C ASN A 188 13.07 -0.55 2.84
N LEU A 189 11.74 -0.67 2.78
CA LEU A 189 11.05 -1.93 2.52
C LEU A 189 11.53 -2.57 1.20
N THR A 190 11.69 -1.79 0.13
CA THR A 190 12.23 -2.29 -1.14
C THR A 190 13.67 -2.76 -1.00
N ALA A 191 14.52 -2.00 -0.32
CA ALA A 191 15.92 -2.31 -0.07
C ALA A 191 16.06 -3.60 0.75
N ASN A 192 15.28 -3.73 1.82
CA ASN A 192 15.31 -4.90 2.72
C ASN A 192 14.83 -6.18 2.02
N ILE A 193 13.75 -6.09 1.22
CA ILE A 193 13.32 -7.24 0.41
C ILE A 193 14.37 -7.58 -0.63
N LEU A 194 14.90 -6.61 -1.37
CA LEU A 194 15.91 -6.84 -2.41
C LEU A 194 17.17 -7.51 -1.82
N SER A 195 17.57 -7.14 -0.61
CA SER A 195 18.74 -7.73 0.06
C SER A 195 18.58 -9.24 0.35
N ARG A 196 17.33 -9.72 0.49
CA ARG A 196 17.07 -11.17 0.63
C ARG A 196 17.38 -11.94 -0.65
N PHE A 197 17.36 -11.26 -1.79
CA PHE A 197 17.65 -11.83 -3.11
C PHE A 197 19.14 -11.70 -3.50
N GLY A 198 19.97 -11.04 -2.68
CA GLY A 198 21.42 -10.93 -2.87
C GLY A 198 21.95 -9.50 -2.94
N PRO A 199 21.41 -8.61 -3.81
CA PRO A 199 21.94 -7.25 -3.91
C PRO A 199 21.82 -6.48 -2.59
N ALA A 200 22.89 -5.82 -2.17
CA ALA A 200 22.89 -4.95 -0.99
C ALA A 200 22.55 -3.51 -1.39
N VAL A 201 21.66 -2.89 -0.61
CA VAL A 201 21.30 -1.48 -0.74
C VAL A 201 21.74 -0.74 0.51
N ARG A 202 22.58 0.28 0.35
CA ARG A 202 23.05 1.12 1.45
C ARG A 202 22.62 2.55 1.24
N GLU A 203 22.01 3.15 2.23
CA GLU A 203 21.75 4.59 2.24
C GLU A 203 23.08 5.36 2.32
N THR A 204 23.16 6.45 1.60
CA THR A 204 24.28 7.38 1.57
C THR A 204 23.75 8.78 1.86
N GLU A 205 24.65 9.76 2.06
CA GLU A 205 24.25 11.14 2.32
C GLU A 205 23.27 11.71 1.28
N ASN A 206 23.39 11.30 0.00
CA ASN A 206 22.61 11.86 -1.11
C ASN A 206 21.77 10.81 -1.86
N GLY A 207 21.45 9.68 -1.23
CA GLY A 207 20.62 8.64 -1.88
C GLY A 207 20.98 7.21 -1.50
N PHE A 208 21.15 6.34 -2.50
CA PHE A 208 21.36 4.91 -2.27
C PHE A 208 22.47 4.37 -3.17
N ARG A 209 23.27 3.45 -2.62
CA ARG A 209 24.23 2.63 -3.35
C ARG A 209 23.70 1.20 -3.41
N VAL A 210 23.67 0.63 -4.60
CA VAL A 210 23.24 -0.74 -4.87
C VAL A 210 24.45 -1.54 -5.33
N THR A 211 24.75 -2.67 -4.68
CA THR A 211 25.93 -3.51 -4.97
C THR A 211 25.59 -4.98 -4.84
N GLY A 212 26.43 -5.85 -5.38
CA GLY A 212 26.23 -7.30 -5.31
C GLY A 212 25.42 -7.87 -6.46
N GLU A 213 25.29 -9.17 -6.45
CA GLU A 213 24.60 -9.95 -7.47
C GLU A 213 23.44 -10.72 -6.87
N PHE A 214 22.51 -11.15 -7.72
CA PHE A 214 21.38 -11.97 -7.29
C PHE A 214 21.85 -13.38 -6.89
N ASN A 215 21.31 -13.86 -5.77
CA ASN A 215 21.45 -15.23 -5.36
C ASN A 215 20.32 -16.06 -6.00
N HIS A 216 20.67 -17.04 -6.81
CA HIS A 216 19.70 -17.89 -7.49
C HIS A 216 19.26 -19.13 -6.70
N ALA A 217 19.72 -19.30 -5.46
CA ALA A 217 19.24 -20.34 -4.57
C ALA A 217 17.76 -20.11 -4.21
N PRO A 218 16.96 -21.17 -4.06
CA PRO A 218 15.56 -21.06 -3.67
C PRO A 218 15.39 -20.29 -2.36
N LEU A 219 14.48 -19.31 -2.35
CA LEU A 219 14.20 -18.43 -1.22
C LEU A 219 12.81 -18.75 -0.66
N SER A 220 12.70 -18.80 0.66
CA SER A 220 11.43 -18.92 1.36
C SER A 220 11.21 -17.68 2.23
N LEU A 221 10.13 -16.94 1.97
CA LEU A 221 9.74 -15.74 2.69
C LEU A 221 8.29 -15.87 3.17
N SER A 222 7.92 -15.05 4.15
CA SER A 222 6.53 -14.84 4.56
C SER A 222 6.26 -13.35 4.61
N ALA A 223 5.15 -12.90 4.05
CA ALA A 223 4.72 -11.51 4.22
C ALA A 223 4.18 -11.32 5.64
N ASP A 224 4.61 -10.24 6.30
CA ASP A 224 3.99 -9.81 7.56
C ASP A 224 2.54 -9.40 7.33
N GLY A 225 1.73 -9.32 8.37
CA GLY A 225 0.41 -8.71 8.31
C GLY A 225 0.48 -7.26 7.82
N ASP A 226 -0.49 -6.84 7.00
CA ASP A 226 -0.54 -5.51 6.40
C ASP A 226 -1.00 -4.47 7.42
N TYR A 227 -0.09 -3.62 7.88
CA TYR A 227 -0.38 -2.56 8.85
C TYR A 227 -1.29 -1.46 8.31
N SER A 228 -1.24 -1.17 7.00
CA SER A 228 -2.17 -0.21 6.38
C SER A 228 -3.63 -0.73 6.43
N ALA A 229 -3.81 -2.03 6.15
CA ALA A 229 -5.11 -2.71 6.24
C ALA A 229 -5.57 -2.83 7.70
N THR A 230 -4.65 -3.18 8.60
CA THR A 230 -4.92 -3.33 10.03
C THR A 230 -5.35 -2.02 10.69
N GLY A 231 -4.89 -0.86 10.20
CA GLY A 231 -5.35 0.44 10.67
C GLY A 231 -6.88 0.58 10.69
N PHE A 232 -7.59 -0.08 9.76
CA PHE A 232 -9.06 -0.10 9.72
C PHE A 232 -9.64 -1.00 10.83
N LEU A 233 -9.04 -2.17 11.07
CA LEU A 233 -9.46 -3.07 12.15
C LEU A 233 -9.25 -2.41 13.53
N PHE A 234 -8.11 -1.77 13.73
CA PHE A 234 -7.82 -1.03 14.95
C PHE A 234 -8.83 0.10 15.16
N SER A 235 -9.14 0.85 14.11
CA SER A 235 -10.15 1.91 14.19
C SER A 235 -11.53 1.38 14.54
N ALA A 236 -11.91 0.23 13.97
CA ALA A 236 -13.15 -0.46 14.30
C ALA A 236 -13.20 -0.91 15.78
N GLY A 237 -12.12 -1.53 16.27
CA GLY A 237 -12.02 -1.98 17.66
C GLY A 237 -12.06 -0.84 18.66
N LEU A 238 -11.31 0.25 18.41
CA LEU A 238 -11.26 1.42 19.28
C LEU A 238 -12.59 2.17 19.39
N LEU A 239 -13.44 2.10 18.35
CA LEU A 239 -14.74 2.78 18.32
C LEU A 239 -15.90 1.88 18.73
N CYS A 240 -15.86 0.58 18.38
CA CYS A 240 -17.02 -0.28 18.35
C CYS A 240 -16.87 -1.58 19.16
N SER A 241 -15.75 -1.80 19.87
CA SER A 241 -15.51 -3.06 20.61
C SER A 241 -15.37 -2.81 22.11
N PRO A 242 -16.43 -2.93 22.92
CA PRO A 242 -16.34 -2.79 24.39
C PRO A 242 -15.39 -3.79 25.01
N ASP A 243 -15.48 -5.06 24.60
CA ASP A 243 -14.69 -6.17 25.16
C ASP A 243 -13.33 -6.35 24.48
N GLY A 244 -13.10 -5.62 23.38
CA GLY A 244 -11.88 -5.66 22.60
C GLY A 244 -11.90 -6.65 21.43
N ILE A 245 -11.03 -6.38 20.47
CA ILE A 245 -10.66 -7.32 19.40
C ILE A 245 -9.15 -7.56 19.45
N VAL A 246 -8.73 -8.76 19.03
CA VAL A 246 -7.31 -9.09 18.87
C VAL A 246 -6.98 -9.27 17.39
N VAL A 247 -5.92 -8.62 16.92
CA VAL A 247 -5.41 -8.75 15.55
C VAL A 247 -4.07 -9.47 15.58
N HIS A 248 -4.00 -10.62 14.91
CA HIS A 248 -2.82 -11.47 14.82
C HIS A 248 -2.02 -11.23 13.53
N GLY A 249 -0.75 -11.73 13.52
CA GLY A 249 0.11 -11.77 12.35
C GLY A 249 0.87 -10.46 12.08
N LEU A 250 0.95 -9.57 13.06
CA LEU A 250 1.61 -8.27 12.98
C LEU A 250 2.99 -8.32 13.63
N GLN A 251 4.04 -8.46 12.83
CA GLN A 251 5.40 -8.52 13.34
C GLN A 251 5.84 -7.20 13.98
N PRO A 252 6.30 -7.19 15.25
CA PRO A 252 6.64 -5.95 15.97
C PRO A 252 7.76 -5.14 15.29
N ASN A 253 8.70 -5.82 14.63
CA ASN A 253 9.83 -5.24 13.93
C ASN A 253 9.65 -5.26 12.41
N SER A 254 8.42 -5.05 11.95
CA SER A 254 8.12 -5.03 10.51
C SER A 254 8.79 -3.86 9.80
N ASP A 255 9.33 -4.11 8.61
CA ASP A 255 9.87 -3.09 7.73
C ASP A 255 8.79 -2.19 7.09
N GLN A 256 7.51 -2.45 7.34
CA GLN A 256 6.41 -1.67 6.82
C GLN A 256 6.35 -0.30 7.52
N PRO A 257 6.37 0.83 6.78
CA PRO A 257 6.32 2.16 7.41
C PRO A 257 5.04 2.40 8.22
N ASP A 258 3.94 1.74 7.83
CA ASP A 258 2.64 1.89 8.51
C ASP A 258 2.57 1.10 9.83
N SER A 259 3.61 0.34 10.23
CA SER A 259 3.76 -0.17 11.60
C SER A 259 3.78 0.95 12.65
N ALA A 260 4.08 2.19 12.22
CA ALA A 260 3.96 3.39 13.04
C ALA A 260 2.55 3.59 13.66
N VAL A 261 1.51 2.95 13.12
CA VAL A 261 0.15 2.97 13.71
C VAL A 261 0.14 2.50 15.16
N LEU A 262 1.01 1.55 15.52
CA LEU A 262 1.13 1.05 16.91
C LEU A 262 1.57 2.11 17.91
N GLN A 263 2.21 3.19 17.43
CA GLN A 263 2.63 4.33 18.27
C GLN A 263 1.63 5.49 18.22
N MET A 264 0.70 5.48 17.26
CA MET A 264 -0.29 6.55 17.06
C MET A 264 -1.59 6.30 17.81
N ILE A 265 -1.89 5.04 18.13
CA ILE A 265 -3.14 4.62 18.77
C ILE A 265 -2.89 3.80 20.03
N PRO A 266 -3.81 3.81 21.01
CA PRO A 266 -3.71 2.95 22.17
C PRO A 266 -4.00 1.49 21.77
N CYS A 267 -2.96 0.68 21.74
CA CYS A 267 -3.03 -0.78 21.57
C CYS A 267 -2.12 -1.45 22.60
N SER A 268 -2.41 -2.70 22.93
CA SER A 268 -1.56 -3.52 23.81
C SER A 268 -1.08 -4.75 23.03
N SER A 269 0.21 -5.07 23.15
CA SER A 269 0.72 -6.34 22.68
C SER A 269 0.19 -7.47 23.56
N ASP A 270 -0.12 -8.61 22.97
CA ASP A 270 -0.42 -9.82 23.72
C ASP A 270 0.90 -10.43 24.21
N ALA A 271 1.07 -10.52 25.53
CA ALA A 271 2.27 -11.08 26.13
C ALA A 271 2.48 -12.58 25.77
N ALA A 272 1.43 -13.28 25.35
CA ALA A 272 1.50 -14.69 24.97
C ALA A 272 1.84 -14.89 23.47
N LYS A 273 1.62 -13.86 22.63
CA LYS A 273 1.87 -13.91 21.19
C LYS A 273 2.46 -12.58 20.73
N GLU A 274 3.76 -12.55 20.49
CA GLU A 274 4.51 -11.33 20.11
C GLU A 274 4.00 -10.63 18.83
N ASP A 275 3.28 -11.34 17.96
CA ASP A 275 2.72 -10.83 16.70
C ASP A 275 1.24 -10.42 16.81
N SER A 276 0.73 -10.21 18.00
CA SER A 276 -0.69 -9.95 18.27
C SER A 276 -0.91 -8.67 19.07
N TYR A 277 -1.92 -7.90 18.65
CA TYR A 277 -2.25 -6.62 19.27
C TYR A 277 -3.75 -6.54 19.57
N ALA A 278 -4.07 -6.15 20.80
CA ALA A 278 -5.43 -5.94 21.26
C ALA A 278 -5.80 -4.45 21.28
N VAL A 279 -7.01 -4.15 20.87
CA VAL A 279 -7.62 -2.82 20.97
C VAL A 279 -9.05 -2.94 21.49
N SER A 280 -9.48 -2.02 22.34
CA SER A 280 -10.85 -1.95 22.84
C SER A 280 -11.36 -0.52 22.89
N LYS A 281 -12.68 -0.37 22.88
CA LYS A 281 -13.36 0.93 22.94
C LYS A 281 -12.94 1.71 24.17
N ARG A 282 -12.46 2.92 23.96
CA ARG A 282 -12.02 3.83 25.01
C ARG A 282 -12.10 5.28 24.59
N GLN A 283 -11.98 6.19 25.55
CA GLN A 283 -11.72 7.59 25.23
C GLN A 283 -10.34 7.73 24.60
N LEU A 284 -10.28 8.40 23.46
CA LEU A 284 -9.05 8.61 22.70
C LEU A 284 -8.44 9.96 23.02
N GLU A 285 -7.13 9.98 23.13
CA GLU A 285 -6.33 11.20 23.05
C GLU A 285 -6.25 11.72 21.62
N GLN A 286 -5.68 12.91 21.43
CA GLN A 286 -5.50 13.47 20.10
C GLN A 286 -4.53 12.61 19.29
N ILE A 287 -5.01 12.11 18.15
CA ILE A 287 -4.20 11.33 17.20
C ILE A 287 -3.54 12.27 16.21
N THR A 288 -2.31 11.97 15.83
CA THR A 288 -1.60 12.70 14.77
C THR A 288 -1.01 11.72 13.75
N VAL A 289 -1.25 11.99 12.47
CA VAL A 289 -0.64 11.25 11.35
C VAL A 289 -0.04 12.23 10.35
N ASP A 290 1.17 11.93 9.88
CA ASP A 290 1.79 12.68 8.79
C ASP A 290 1.54 11.96 7.44
N ALA A 291 0.71 12.57 6.59
CA ALA A 291 0.41 12.04 5.27
C ALA A 291 1.61 12.04 4.30
N ALA A 292 2.69 12.75 4.64
CA ALA A 292 3.94 12.65 3.89
C ALA A 292 4.70 11.35 4.18
N SER A 293 4.53 10.77 5.37
CA SER A 293 5.16 9.51 5.80
C SER A 293 4.22 8.32 5.65
N ASN A 294 2.99 8.43 6.17
CA ASN A 294 2.01 7.34 6.29
C ASN A 294 0.66 7.72 5.65
N PRO A 295 0.61 7.98 4.32
CA PRO A 295 -0.62 8.44 3.66
C PRO A 295 -1.76 7.41 3.72
N ASP A 296 -1.44 6.14 3.88
CA ASP A 296 -2.41 5.05 3.88
C ASP A 296 -3.09 4.86 5.25
N LEU A 297 -2.51 5.41 6.31
CA LEU A 297 -3.12 5.48 7.65
C LEU A 297 -4.06 6.69 7.82
N ALA A 298 -3.98 7.71 6.97
CA ALA A 298 -4.83 8.89 7.11
C ALA A 298 -6.33 8.59 7.06
N PRO A 299 -6.87 7.73 6.16
CA PRO A 299 -8.30 7.40 6.16
C PRO A 299 -8.80 6.72 7.45
N PRO A 300 -8.21 5.62 7.95
CA PRO A 300 -8.69 4.98 9.18
C PRO A 300 -8.54 5.87 10.41
N LEU A 301 -7.43 6.63 10.55
CA LEU A 301 -7.23 7.52 11.69
C LEU A 301 -8.14 8.76 11.64
N ALA A 302 -8.49 9.25 10.44
CA ALA A 302 -9.50 10.29 10.30
C ALA A 302 -10.86 9.84 10.86
N VAL A 303 -11.23 8.55 10.68
CA VAL A 303 -12.47 8.01 11.27
C VAL A 303 -12.42 8.04 12.79
N LEU A 304 -11.27 7.71 13.42
CA LEU A 304 -11.11 7.86 14.87
C LEU A 304 -11.36 9.32 15.31
N GLY A 305 -10.80 10.29 14.57
CA GLY A 305 -11.02 11.70 14.83
C GLY A 305 -12.48 12.12 14.72
N MET A 306 -13.23 11.58 13.73
CA MET A 306 -14.65 11.90 13.53
C MET A 306 -15.53 11.56 14.73
N PHE A 307 -15.16 10.56 15.53
CA PHE A 307 -15.92 10.07 16.68
C PHE A 307 -15.23 10.36 18.02
N SER A 308 -14.13 11.12 18.04
CA SER A 308 -13.39 11.54 19.24
C SER A 308 -13.49 13.05 19.46
N GLU A 309 -13.66 13.45 20.72
CA GLU A 309 -13.61 14.87 21.14
C GLU A 309 -12.18 15.44 20.97
N ALA A 310 -11.14 14.64 21.23
CA ALA A 310 -9.75 15.05 21.06
C ALA A 310 -9.33 15.17 19.58
N GLY A 311 -10.01 14.43 18.70
CA GLY A 311 -9.85 14.53 17.26
C GLY A 311 -8.59 13.90 16.67
N CYS A 312 -8.43 14.05 15.35
CA CYS A 312 -7.27 13.61 14.58
C CYS A 312 -6.66 14.77 13.80
N ARG A 313 -5.34 14.92 13.89
CA ARG A 313 -4.51 15.83 13.10
C ARG A 313 -3.88 15.07 11.93
N ILE A 314 -4.13 15.53 10.72
CA ILE A 314 -3.47 15.03 9.52
C ILE A 314 -2.53 16.13 9.03
N MET A 315 -1.23 15.88 9.21
CA MET A 315 -0.18 16.78 8.73
C MET A 315 0.08 16.53 7.24
N ASN A 316 0.51 17.56 6.51
CA ASN A 316 0.80 17.50 5.07
C ASN A 316 -0.34 16.88 4.23
N PRO A 317 -1.62 17.24 4.44
CA PRO A 317 -2.76 16.55 3.83
C PRO A 317 -2.80 16.69 2.31
N GLY A 318 -2.12 17.69 1.74
CA GLY A 318 -1.94 17.87 0.30
C GLY A 318 -1.36 16.64 -0.40
N ARG A 319 -0.59 15.82 0.33
CA ARG A 319 -0.01 14.55 -0.17
C ARG A 319 -1.06 13.48 -0.50
N LEU A 320 -2.27 13.63 -0.02
CA LEU A 320 -3.38 12.71 -0.24
C LEU A 320 -4.09 12.93 -1.59
N ARG A 321 -3.83 14.06 -2.30
CA ARG A 321 -4.51 14.39 -3.57
C ARG A 321 -4.11 13.50 -4.75
N GLY A 322 -2.86 13.09 -4.83
CA GLY A 322 -2.32 12.30 -5.95
C GLY A 322 -2.38 10.78 -5.76
N LYS A 323 -3.32 10.25 -4.95
CA LYS A 323 -3.52 8.82 -4.71
C LYS A 323 -4.50 8.21 -5.72
N GLU A 324 -5.13 7.10 -5.37
CA GLU A 324 -6.15 6.43 -6.19
C GLU A 324 -7.40 7.31 -6.41
N SER A 325 -7.66 8.23 -5.48
CA SER A 325 -8.61 9.34 -5.58
C SER A 325 -7.98 10.58 -4.95
N ASP A 326 -8.66 11.72 -4.97
CA ASP A 326 -8.33 12.84 -4.09
C ASP A 326 -8.80 12.50 -2.65
N ARG A 327 -7.99 11.68 -1.94
CA ARG A 327 -8.30 11.27 -0.56
C ARG A 327 -8.46 12.45 0.39
N TYR A 328 -7.78 13.58 0.12
CA TYR A 328 -7.92 14.78 0.92
C TYR A 328 -9.34 15.34 0.84
N ALA A 329 -9.89 15.43 -0.36
CA ALA A 329 -11.27 15.81 -0.57
C ALA A 329 -12.24 14.76 -0.04
N ASP A 330 -11.95 13.47 -0.25
CA ASP A 330 -12.79 12.36 0.18
C ASP A 330 -12.88 12.23 1.71
N ILE A 331 -11.78 12.40 2.45
CA ILE A 331 -11.78 12.43 3.93
C ILE A 331 -12.65 13.58 4.44
N LYS A 332 -12.54 14.78 3.85
CA LYS A 332 -13.40 15.91 4.24
C LYS A 332 -14.86 15.66 3.92
N ARG A 333 -15.14 15.01 2.77
CA ARG A 333 -16.50 14.61 2.39
C ARG A 333 -17.08 13.60 3.37
N LEU A 334 -16.30 12.59 3.75
CA LEU A 334 -16.71 11.60 4.74
C LEU A 334 -16.99 12.26 6.11
N ALA A 335 -16.07 13.09 6.60
CA ALA A 335 -16.23 13.78 7.87
C ALA A 335 -17.49 14.68 7.90
N ARG A 336 -17.75 15.42 6.82
CA ARG A 336 -18.98 16.25 6.71
C ARG A 336 -20.25 15.40 6.68
N ALA A 337 -20.22 14.22 6.04
CA ALA A 337 -21.36 13.33 5.98
C ALA A 337 -21.82 12.86 7.36
N PHE A 338 -20.87 12.70 8.29
CA PHE A 338 -21.13 12.37 9.70
C PHE A 338 -21.17 13.58 10.64
N GLY A 339 -21.24 14.81 10.10
CA GLY A 339 -21.41 16.03 10.88
C GLY A 339 -20.20 16.42 11.74
N SER A 340 -19.01 15.91 11.41
CA SER A 340 -17.78 16.20 12.15
C SER A 340 -17.34 17.66 11.96
N ARG A 341 -16.66 18.22 12.95
CA ARG A 341 -16.01 19.54 12.86
C ARG A 341 -14.67 19.41 12.15
N ILE A 342 -14.43 20.28 11.17
CA ILE A 342 -13.24 20.27 10.31
C ILE A 342 -12.58 21.64 10.40
N GLN A 343 -11.26 21.67 10.64
CA GLN A 343 -10.40 22.81 10.47
C GLN A 343 -9.33 22.47 9.43
N ASP A 344 -9.17 23.30 8.43
CA ASP A 344 -8.29 23.07 7.28
C ASP A 344 -7.47 24.33 7.00
N SER A 345 -6.16 24.25 7.22
CA SER A 345 -5.21 25.35 6.96
C SER A 345 -4.30 25.06 5.74
N GLY A 346 -4.57 24.00 4.96
CA GLY A 346 -3.73 23.58 3.85
C GLY A 346 -2.62 22.61 4.27
N ASP A 347 -1.82 22.95 5.27
CA ASP A 347 -0.73 22.08 5.79
C ASP A 347 -1.18 21.17 6.94
N LEU A 348 -2.36 21.44 7.50
CA LEU A 348 -2.97 20.68 8.57
C LEU A 348 -4.47 20.52 8.31
N LEU A 349 -4.95 19.30 8.34
CA LEU A 349 -6.37 18.98 8.39
C LEU A 349 -6.68 18.39 9.77
N PHE A 350 -7.51 19.10 10.56
CA PHE A 350 -7.96 18.64 11.87
C PHE A 350 -9.43 18.26 11.82
N ILE A 351 -9.75 17.06 12.28
CA ILE A 351 -11.10 16.49 12.28
C ILE A 351 -11.42 16.04 13.68
N ARG A 352 -12.58 16.45 14.20
CA ARG A 352 -13.09 15.98 15.48
C ARG A 352 -14.60 15.79 15.46
N LYS A 353 -15.11 15.09 16.45
CA LYS A 353 -16.53 14.88 16.66
C LYS A 353 -17.31 16.21 16.63
N GLY A 354 -18.45 16.18 15.96
CA GLY A 354 -19.41 17.27 15.93
C GLY A 354 -20.65 16.98 16.78
N ASP A 355 -21.50 17.98 16.92
CA ASP A 355 -22.67 17.93 17.82
C ASP A 355 -23.93 17.35 17.16
N SER A 356 -23.92 17.11 15.83
CA SER A 356 -25.17 16.96 15.06
C SER A 356 -25.78 15.55 15.07
N GLY A 357 -25.04 14.51 15.47
CA GLY A 357 -25.50 13.11 15.34
C GLY A 357 -25.88 12.71 13.91
N ARG A 358 -25.44 13.49 12.91
CA ARG A 358 -25.73 13.30 11.50
C ARG A 358 -25.07 12.04 10.98
N TYR A 359 -25.74 11.32 10.09
CA TYR A 359 -25.19 10.19 9.34
C TYR A 359 -25.78 10.17 7.92
N PRO A 360 -25.05 9.65 6.92
CA PRO A 360 -25.55 9.53 5.56
C PRO A 360 -26.39 8.25 5.38
N GLU A 361 -27.36 8.27 4.49
CA GLU A 361 -28.08 7.06 4.06
C GLU A 361 -27.23 6.20 3.12
N LEU A 362 -26.42 6.86 2.26
CA LEU A 362 -25.56 6.23 1.27
C LEU A 362 -24.19 6.89 1.22
N LEU A 363 -23.16 6.08 1.20
CA LEU A 363 -21.78 6.47 0.88
C LEU A 363 -21.34 5.84 -0.45
N ALA A 364 -20.89 6.69 -1.37
CA ALA A 364 -20.39 6.30 -2.68
C ALA A 364 -18.95 6.82 -2.87
N PHE A 365 -17.99 6.01 -2.50
CA PHE A 365 -16.57 6.22 -2.81
C PHE A 365 -16.14 5.26 -3.92
N THR A 366 -15.07 5.62 -4.62
CA THR A 366 -14.51 4.82 -5.73
C THR A 366 -13.15 4.25 -5.40
N GLU A 367 -12.60 4.59 -4.25
CA GLU A 367 -11.28 4.17 -3.77
C GLU A 367 -11.45 3.28 -2.54
N HIS A 368 -10.79 2.12 -2.55
CA HIS A 368 -10.95 1.04 -1.57
C HIS A 368 -10.75 1.49 -0.12
N ARG A 369 -9.75 2.34 0.19
CA ARG A 369 -9.51 2.82 1.56
C ARG A 369 -10.59 3.76 2.05
N MET A 370 -11.15 4.58 1.16
CA MET A 370 -12.27 5.45 1.51
C MET A 370 -13.58 4.68 1.68
N ILE A 371 -13.75 3.57 0.94
CA ILE A 371 -14.88 2.64 1.14
C ILE A 371 -14.76 1.98 2.51
N MET A 372 -13.59 1.44 2.87
CA MET A 372 -13.35 0.83 4.19
C MET A 372 -13.53 1.86 5.32
N ALA A 373 -13.01 3.08 5.17
CA ALA A 373 -13.20 4.17 6.13
C ALA A 373 -14.69 4.51 6.32
N GLY A 374 -15.45 4.58 5.22
CA GLY A 374 -16.89 4.80 5.26
C GLY A 374 -17.64 3.69 5.99
N ILE A 375 -17.25 2.43 5.80
CA ILE A 375 -17.84 1.27 6.48
C ILE A 375 -17.60 1.37 8.00
N ILE A 376 -16.35 1.61 8.43
CA ILE A 376 -16.04 1.77 9.86
C ILE A 376 -16.80 2.95 10.46
N ALA A 377 -16.88 4.09 9.75
CA ALA A 377 -17.65 5.24 10.19
C ALA A 377 -19.16 4.91 10.32
N GLY A 378 -19.71 4.11 9.39
CA GLY A 378 -21.08 3.60 9.47
C GLY A 378 -21.33 2.78 10.73
N ILE A 379 -20.46 1.80 11.03
CA ILE A 379 -20.58 0.98 12.25
C ILE A 379 -20.50 1.89 13.50
N ALA A 380 -19.51 2.79 13.55
CA ALA A 380 -19.28 3.69 14.68
C ALA A 380 -20.43 4.70 14.90
N SER A 381 -21.19 5.05 13.87
CA SER A 381 -22.34 5.94 13.98
C SER A 381 -23.52 5.33 14.73
N GLY A 382 -23.55 4.02 14.91
CA GLY A 382 -24.67 3.29 15.48
C GLY A 382 -25.91 3.23 14.58
N LYS A 383 -25.77 3.52 13.27
CA LYS A 383 -26.85 3.54 12.28
C LYS A 383 -26.52 2.73 11.05
N PRO A 384 -27.51 2.07 10.41
CA PRO A 384 -27.29 1.40 9.13
C PRO A 384 -26.93 2.40 8.04
N VAL A 385 -25.83 2.13 7.31
CA VAL A 385 -25.38 2.96 6.18
C VAL A 385 -25.22 2.09 4.93
N LYS A 386 -25.74 2.56 3.80
CA LYS A 386 -25.55 1.91 2.49
C LYS A 386 -24.19 2.28 1.91
N HIS A 387 -23.53 1.30 1.27
CA HIS A 387 -22.25 1.49 0.59
C HIS A 387 -22.30 0.95 -0.83
N SER A 388 -21.74 1.71 -1.78
CA SER A 388 -21.53 1.26 -3.16
C SER A 388 -20.07 0.92 -3.42
N ASN A 389 -19.80 0.26 -4.55
CA ASN A 389 -18.46 -0.09 -5.04
C ASN A 389 -17.62 -0.95 -4.06
N VAL A 390 -18.29 -1.74 -3.22
CA VAL A 390 -17.62 -2.52 -2.16
C VAL A 390 -16.71 -3.61 -2.71
N GLU A 391 -16.89 -4.03 -3.94
CA GLU A 391 -16.01 -4.95 -4.67
C GLU A 391 -14.57 -4.41 -4.79
N LYS A 392 -14.40 -3.08 -4.83
CA LYS A 392 -13.09 -2.44 -4.90
C LYS A 392 -12.23 -2.62 -3.64
N ILE A 393 -12.81 -3.07 -2.54
CA ILE A 393 -12.08 -3.40 -1.31
C ILE A 393 -11.07 -4.53 -1.59
N ALA A 394 -11.40 -5.45 -2.52
CA ALA A 394 -10.53 -6.53 -2.94
C ALA A 394 -9.16 -6.06 -3.49
N LYS A 395 -9.04 -4.79 -3.87
CA LYS A 395 -7.78 -4.17 -4.30
C LYS A 395 -6.64 -4.29 -3.26
N SER A 396 -6.97 -4.31 -1.96
CA SER A 396 -5.96 -4.41 -0.89
C SER A 396 -6.35 -5.31 0.28
N TYR A 397 -7.65 -5.58 0.50
CA TYR A 397 -8.13 -6.38 1.62
C TYR A 397 -9.36 -7.21 1.23
N PRO A 398 -9.19 -8.31 0.47
CA PRO A 398 -10.31 -9.11 -0.02
C PRO A 398 -11.25 -9.65 1.07
N SER A 399 -10.70 -10.02 2.22
CA SER A 399 -11.48 -10.59 3.33
C SER A 399 -12.08 -9.55 4.30
N PHE A 400 -11.93 -8.24 4.06
CA PHE A 400 -12.34 -7.18 5.01
C PHE A 400 -13.79 -7.31 5.49
N LEU A 401 -14.72 -7.52 4.58
CA LEU A 401 -16.15 -7.63 4.93
C LEU A 401 -16.46 -8.92 5.71
N SER A 402 -15.83 -10.03 5.33
CA SER A 402 -15.97 -11.30 6.04
C SER A 402 -15.34 -11.24 7.43
N ASP A 403 -14.23 -10.52 7.57
CA ASP A 403 -13.55 -10.33 8.84
C ASP A 403 -14.38 -9.45 9.78
N LEU A 404 -14.95 -8.34 9.28
CA LEU A 404 -15.89 -7.52 10.06
C LEU A 404 -17.13 -8.31 10.48
N LYS A 405 -17.68 -9.13 9.59
CA LYS A 405 -18.84 -9.99 9.92
C LYS A 405 -18.50 -11.00 11.00
N ARG A 406 -17.30 -11.60 10.94
CA ARG A 406 -16.81 -12.54 11.98
C ARG A 406 -16.63 -11.84 13.32
N LEU A 407 -16.20 -10.57 13.31
CA LEU A 407 -16.07 -9.75 14.51
C LEU A 407 -17.43 -9.22 15.04
N GLY A 408 -18.57 -9.49 14.38
CA GLY A 408 -19.90 -9.14 14.86
C GLY A 408 -20.59 -7.96 14.15
N ALA A 409 -19.99 -7.36 13.12
CA ALA A 409 -20.67 -6.35 12.32
C ALA A 409 -21.79 -6.96 11.50
N GLY A 410 -22.92 -6.27 11.40
CA GLY A 410 -24.00 -6.62 10.48
C GLY A 410 -23.62 -6.24 9.05
N VAL A 411 -23.39 -7.22 8.17
CA VAL A 411 -23.08 -6.99 6.75
C VAL A 411 -24.09 -7.71 5.88
N GLU A 412 -24.87 -6.96 5.10
CA GLU A 412 -25.93 -7.47 4.22
C GLU A 412 -25.70 -6.99 2.79
N PHE A 413 -25.69 -7.92 1.84
CA PHE A 413 -25.66 -7.62 0.41
C PHE A 413 -27.10 -7.46 -0.10
N LEU A 414 -27.41 -6.33 -0.72
CA LEU A 414 -28.73 -6.02 -1.32
C LEU A 414 -28.77 -6.47 -2.77
#